data_578bf6cdbd1139312ecd2bfea2701edd
#
_entry.id   578bf6cdbd1139312ecd2bfea2701edd
#
_cell.length_a   1.000
_cell.length_b   1.000
_cell.length_c   1.000
_cell.angle_alpha   90.00
_cell.angle_beta   90.00
_cell.angle_gamma   90.00
#
_symmetry.space_group_name_H-M   'P 1'
#
loop_
_entity.id
_entity.type
_entity.pdbx_description
1 polymer ?
#
loop_
_entity_poly.entity_id
_entity_poly.type
_entity_poly.pdbx_seq_one_letter_code
_entity_poly.pdbx_strand_id
1 'polypeptide(L)'
;MQAATATDPWGQPLQSPTTAGHPGQDASGPAWGQGTAVPPGRQPARRAMPGLARRSGADTPWLTYAIIAICAVVYVLQWMTSADRYGITQQFWYAGAHTSALEMEPYRMLTSAFLHSLGTPMHILFNMFTLWMIGQTLEPALGRVRFLTLYLVSALGGSVAVLWLSEPTVPVVGASGAVYGLFAALFMVLRATGGQVSSIVALIVVNLVISFMGSNISWQGHIGGLVTGAAVAAAMTLIPRGRPAGGPGSSRVDRGVVLQWAAIAGIVVVLVVLTAIGAARLTPLAILG
;
A
#
# COMPACT_ATOMS: atom_id res chain seq x y z
N MET A 1 70.95 0.02 2.38
CA MET A 1 69.60 0.39 2.78
C MET A 1 68.72 0.43 1.52
N GLN A 2 67.91 -0.60 1.33
CA GLN A 2 66.96 -0.68 0.20
C GLN A 2 65.65 -0.01 0.63
N ALA A 3 65.16 0.92 -0.21
CA ALA A 3 63.90 1.58 0.01
C ALA A 3 62.73 0.63 -0.33
N ALA A 4 61.81 0.44 0.59
CA ALA A 4 60.62 -0.34 0.42
C ALA A 4 59.64 0.41 -0.50
N THR A 5 59.24 -0.21 -1.61
CA THR A 5 58.18 0.27 -2.50
C THR A 5 56.82 0.05 -1.82
N ALA A 6 56.03 1.13 -1.71
CA ALA A 6 54.69 1.08 -1.15
C ALA A 6 53.75 0.37 -2.17
N THR A 7 53.00 -0.62 -1.66
CA THR A 7 51.96 -1.37 -2.40
C THR A 7 50.57 -1.09 -1.85
N ASP A 8 49.53 -1.27 -2.66
CA ASP A 8 48.13 -1.22 -2.23
C ASP A 8 47.74 -2.43 -1.34
N PRO A 9 46.56 -2.45 -0.74
CA PRO A 9 46.11 -3.55 0.13
C PRO A 9 45.98 -4.92 -0.58
N TRP A 10 46.13 -4.96 -1.88
CA TRP A 10 46.07 -6.16 -2.73
C TRP A 10 47.41 -6.55 -3.31
N GLY A 11 48.53 -5.90 -2.84
CA GLY A 11 49.91 -6.26 -3.21
C GLY A 11 50.41 -5.70 -4.54
N GLN A 12 49.71 -4.72 -5.15
CA GLN A 12 50.13 -4.09 -6.42
C GLN A 12 50.95 -2.82 -6.17
N PRO A 13 52.03 -2.54 -6.97
CA PRO A 13 52.82 -1.32 -6.83
C PRO A 13 52.00 -0.08 -7.18
N LEU A 14 52.07 0.98 -6.35
CA LEU A 14 51.44 2.27 -6.63
C LEU A 14 52.16 2.96 -7.79
N GLN A 15 51.44 3.18 -8.93
CA GLN A 15 51.96 3.92 -10.06
C GLN A 15 51.92 5.42 -9.82
N SER A 16 53.07 6.09 -9.97
CA SER A 16 53.18 7.54 -9.87
C SER A 16 52.60 8.23 -11.11
N PRO A 17 51.93 9.41 -10.99
CA PRO A 17 51.45 10.15 -12.15
C PRO A 17 52.64 10.80 -12.90
N THR A 18 52.85 10.40 -14.17
CA THR A 18 53.79 11.06 -15.07
C THR A 18 53.16 12.30 -15.70
N THR A 19 53.64 13.45 -15.29
CA THR A 19 53.54 14.71 -16.04
C THR A 19 54.70 14.76 -17.07
N ALA A 20 54.36 14.80 -18.37
CA ALA A 20 55.31 15.32 -19.37
C ALA A 20 54.55 15.89 -20.57
N GLY A 21 54.62 17.20 -20.73
CA GLY A 21 54.31 17.88 -21.96
C GLY A 21 55.41 17.68 -23.01
N HIS A 22 55.02 17.65 -24.28
CA HIS A 22 55.98 17.88 -25.39
C HIS A 22 55.32 18.68 -26.51
N PRO A 23 56.03 19.64 -27.11
CA PRO A 23 55.56 20.40 -28.26
C PRO A 23 56.07 19.76 -29.57
N GLY A 24 55.19 19.75 -30.57
CA GLY A 24 55.49 19.89 -31.98
C GLY A 24 56.23 18.78 -32.67
N GLN A 25 55.59 18.15 -33.66
CA GLN A 25 56.17 17.88 -34.97
C GLN A 25 55.08 17.45 -35.97
N ASP A 26 55.09 18.15 -37.11
CA ASP A 26 54.32 17.85 -38.31
C ASP A 26 54.68 16.50 -38.91
N ALA A 27 53.66 15.70 -39.30
CA ALA A 27 53.83 14.68 -40.31
C ALA A 27 52.47 14.36 -40.95
N SER A 28 52.36 14.74 -42.21
CA SER A 28 51.33 14.35 -43.17
C SER A 28 51.27 12.84 -43.38
N GLY A 29 50.12 12.23 -43.00
CA GLY A 29 49.79 10.84 -43.31
C GLY A 29 48.29 10.70 -43.62
N PRO A 30 47.83 9.78 -44.49
CA PRO A 30 46.52 9.76 -45.09
C PRO A 30 45.42 9.41 -44.06
N ALA A 31 44.33 10.15 -44.14
CA ALA A 31 43.11 10.00 -43.30
C ALA A 31 42.37 8.70 -43.61
N TRP A 32 42.45 7.73 -42.69
CA TRP A 32 41.55 6.59 -42.64
C TRP A 32 40.81 6.61 -41.29
N GLY A 33 39.48 6.70 -41.38
CA GLY A 33 38.58 6.39 -40.25
C GLY A 33 38.11 7.58 -39.41
N GLN A 34 37.30 8.46 -39.99
CA GLN A 34 36.36 9.23 -39.18
C GLN A 34 35.31 8.27 -38.65
N GLY A 35 35.55 7.75 -37.42
CA GLY A 35 34.51 7.10 -36.64
C GLY A 35 33.43 8.13 -36.37
N THR A 36 32.28 7.95 -37.01
CA THR A 36 31.09 8.71 -36.69
C THR A 36 30.79 8.52 -35.19
N ALA A 37 30.95 9.61 -34.42
CA ALA A 37 30.53 9.64 -33.03
C ALA A 37 29.04 9.28 -33.01
N VAL A 38 28.70 8.09 -32.50
CA VAL A 38 27.31 7.70 -32.21
C VAL A 38 26.80 8.70 -31.20
N PRO A 39 25.78 9.50 -31.54
CA PRO A 39 25.19 10.42 -30.55
C PRO A 39 24.72 9.59 -29.36
N PRO A 40 24.96 10.06 -28.14
CA PRO A 40 24.50 9.36 -26.93
C PRO A 40 23.01 9.06 -27.09
N GLY A 41 22.67 7.78 -27.15
CA GLY A 41 21.30 7.31 -27.36
C GLY A 41 20.39 8.06 -26.42
N ARG A 42 19.38 8.75 -26.96
CA ARG A 42 18.31 9.34 -26.17
C ARG A 42 17.73 8.24 -25.30
N GLN A 43 18.07 8.25 -24.03
CA GLN A 43 17.36 7.45 -23.04
C GLN A 43 15.87 7.73 -23.23
N PRO A 44 15.01 6.71 -23.35
CA PRO A 44 13.59 6.95 -23.47
C PRO A 44 13.18 7.81 -22.29
N ALA A 45 12.62 8.98 -22.58
CA ALA A 45 12.15 9.91 -21.57
C ALA A 45 11.22 9.11 -20.64
N ARG A 46 11.63 8.92 -19.39
CA ARG A 46 10.77 8.32 -18.36
C ARG A 46 9.47 9.10 -18.39
N ARG A 47 8.40 8.47 -18.84
CA ARG A 47 7.06 9.05 -18.82
C ARG A 47 6.74 9.36 -17.38
N ALA A 48 7.01 10.58 -16.96
CA ALA A 48 6.50 11.10 -15.70
C ALA A 48 4.97 11.08 -15.80
N MET A 49 4.31 10.33 -14.95
CA MET A 49 2.85 10.39 -14.86
C MET A 49 2.48 11.84 -14.52
N PRO A 50 1.62 12.50 -15.35
CA PRO A 50 1.10 13.83 -15.00
C PRO A 50 0.22 13.65 -13.75
N GLY A 51 0.67 14.12 -12.61
CA GLY A 51 -0.08 14.08 -11.36
C GLY A 51 0.63 13.46 -10.16
N LEU A 52 1.76 12.75 -10.35
CA LEU A 52 2.70 12.39 -9.30
C LEU A 52 3.91 13.35 -9.28
N ALA A 53 3.72 14.60 -9.73
CA ALA A 53 4.70 15.64 -9.47
C ALA A 53 4.93 15.68 -7.96
N ARG A 54 6.16 15.37 -7.55
CA ARG A 54 6.66 15.56 -6.19
C ARG A 54 6.15 16.91 -5.72
N ARG A 55 5.11 16.92 -4.89
CA ARG A 55 4.78 18.12 -4.13
C ARG A 55 5.99 18.35 -3.25
N SER A 56 6.71 19.42 -3.57
CA SER A 56 7.84 19.92 -2.81
C SER A 56 7.30 20.43 -1.47
N GLY A 57 7.46 19.63 -0.47
CA GLY A 57 7.05 19.85 0.89
C GLY A 57 6.73 18.48 1.46
N ALA A 58 7.57 17.97 2.37
CA ALA A 58 7.32 16.72 3.07
C ALA A 58 6.02 16.86 3.87
N ASP A 59 4.88 16.57 3.21
CA ASP A 59 3.61 16.46 3.92
C ASP A 59 3.73 15.27 4.87
N THR A 60 3.93 15.57 6.14
CA THR A 60 3.95 14.58 7.21
C THR A 60 2.72 13.69 7.06
N PRO A 61 2.84 12.36 7.12
CA PRO A 61 1.74 11.41 6.93
C PRO A 61 0.85 11.36 8.18
N TRP A 62 0.13 12.45 8.44
CA TRP A 62 -0.67 12.65 9.65
C TRP A 62 -1.77 11.61 9.83
N LEU A 63 -2.43 11.19 8.73
CA LEU A 63 -3.48 10.17 8.83
C LEU A 63 -2.90 8.80 9.19
N THR A 64 -1.73 8.47 8.67
CA THR A 64 -1.00 7.26 9.07
C THR A 64 -0.75 7.26 10.57
N TYR A 65 -0.22 8.34 11.12
CA TYR A 65 0.01 8.45 12.56
C TYR A 65 -1.29 8.48 13.36
N ALA A 66 -2.33 9.16 12.86
CA ALA A 66 -3.63 9.19 13.50
C ALA A 66 -4.26 7.79 13.58
N ILE A 67 -4.23 7.01 12.51
CA ILE A 67 -4.75 5.63 12.50
C ILE A 67 -3.96 4.75 13.48
N ILE A 68 -2.63 4.86 13.48
CA ILE A 68 -1.76 4.14 14.43
C ILE A 68 -2.13 4.51 15.87
N ALA A 69 -2.28 5.80 16.16
CA ALA A 69 -2.65 6.27 17.49
C ALA A 69 -4.05 5.76 17.92
N ILE A 70 -5.03 5.79 17.02
CA ILE A 70 -6.38 5.25 17.27
C ILE A 70 -6.27 3.75 17.59
N CYS A 71 -5.57 2.96 16.77
CA CYS A 71 -5.39 1.52 17.03
C CYS A 71 -4.70 1.26 18.37
N ALA A 72 -3.66 2.06 18.73
CA ALA A 72 -2.97 1.92 20.00
C ALA A 72 -3.88 2.24 21.20
N VAL A 73 -4.65 3.33 21.12
CA VAL A 73 -5.62 3.70 22.16
C VAL A 73 -6.70 2.62 22.28
N VAL A 74 -7.27 2.18 21.17
CA VAL A 74 -8.28 1.10 21.16
C VAL A 74 -7.71 -0.19 21.77
N TYR A 75 -6.46 -0.54 21.46
CA TYR A 75 -5.80 -1.72 22.02
C TYR A 75 -5.64 -1.63 23.55
N VAL A 76 -5.26 -0.48 24.07
CA VAL A 76 -5.21 -0.25 25.52
C VAL A 76 -6.60 -0.38 26.13
N LEU A 77 -7.64 0.21 25.51
CA LEU A 77 -9.03 0.07 25.97
C LEU A 77 -9.52 -1.39 25.91
N GLN A 78 -9.18 -2.15 24.87
CA GLN A 78 -9.45 -3.58 24.79
C GLN A 78 -8.82 -4.33 25.97
N TRP A 79 -7.56 -4.02 26.28
CA TRP A 79 -6.84 -4.64 27.39
C TRP A 79 -7.47 -4.28 28.75
N MET A 80 -7.81 -3.02 28.98
CA MET A 80 -8.44 -2.54 30.21
C MET A 80 -9.83 -3.15 30.45
N THR A 81 -10.57 -3.46 29.36
CA THR A 81 -11.91 -4.03 29.41
C THR A 81 -11.97 -5.52 29.09
N SER A 82 -10.81 -6.19 29.08
CA SER A 82 -10.71 -7.59 28.63
C SER A 82 -11.45 -8.59 29.50
N ALA A 83 -11.63 -8.30 30.79
CA ALA A 83 -12.39 -9.12 31.73
C ALA A 83 -13.90 -8.80 31.69
N ASP A 84 -14.31 -7.75 31.00
CA ASP A 84 -15.70 -7.35 30.93
C ASP A 84 -16.43 -8.06 29.77
N ARG A 85 -17.56 -8.67 30.07
CA ARG A 85 -18.44 -9.30 29.09
C ARG A 85 -18.89 -8.33 27.99
N TYR A 86 -19.00 -7.05 28.30
CA TYR A 86 -19.37 -5.97 27.38
C TYR A 86 -18.20 -5.07 27.02
N GLY A 87 -16.97 -5.63 27.12
CA GLY A 87 -15.76 -4.90 26.81
C GLY A 87 -15.66 -4.48 25.34
N ILE A 88 -14.68 -3.61 25.05
CA ILE A 88 -14.48 -3.03 23.72
C ILE A 88 -14.35 -4.11 22.64
N THR A 89 -13.64 -5.21 22.93
CA THR A 89 -13.49 -6.29 21.96
C THR A 89 -14.84 -6.87 21.55
N GLN A 90 -15.70 -7.21 22.51
CA GLN A 90 -16.99 -7.83 22.28
C GLN A 90 -17.99 -6.93 21.56
N GLN A 91 -17.88 -5.62 21.73
CA GLN A 91 -18.78 -4.66 21.09
C GLN A 91 -18.41 -4.32 19.66
N PHE A 92 -17.12 -4.52 19.24
CA PHE A 92 -16.61 -3.96 17.98
C PHE A 92 -15.91 -4.97 17.06
N TRP A 93 -15.63 -6.23 17.50
CA TRP A 93 -15.15 -7.27 16.61
C TRP A 93 -16.23 -7.67 15.58
N TYR A 94 -15.82 -8.23 14.47
CA TYR A 94 -16.72 -8.59 13.38
C TYR A 94 -16.77 -10.10 13.17
N ALA A 95 -17.96 -10.63 12.91
CA ALA A 95 -18.23 -11.92 12.29
C ALA A 95 -19.41 -11.77 11.34
N GLY A 96 -19.58 -12.68 10.40
CA GLY A 96 -20.68 -12.64 9.45
C GLY A 96 -22.06 -12.49 10.11
N ALA A 97 -22.28 -13.15 11.25
CA ALA A 97 -23.50 -13.09 12.02
C ALA A 97 -23.96 -11.66 12.37
N HIS A 98 -23.03 -10.72 12.60
CA HIS A 98 -23.35 -9.32 12.92
C HIS A 98 -23.98 -8.53 11.76
N THR A 99 -23.99 -9.07 10.54
CA THR A 99 -24.71 -8.49 9.40
C THR A 99 -26.06 -9.16 9.16
N SER A 100 -26.38 -10.23 9.87
CA SER A 100 -27.64 -10.96 9.73
C SER A 100 -28.84 -10.15 10.24
N ALA A 101 -30.05 -10.58 9.86
CA ALA A 101 -31.28 -9.97 10.36
C ALA A 101 -31.46 -10.14 11.89
N LEU A 102 -30.72 -11.04 12.54
CA LEU A 102 -30.79 -11.28 13.98
C LEU A 102 -30.02 -10.24 14.80
N GLU A 103 -28.89 -9.73 14.26
CA GLU A 103 -28.01 -8.83 15.02
C GLU A 103 -27.95 -7.42 14.41
N MET A 104 -27.95 -7.25 13.07
CA MET A 104 -27.97 -5.97 12.35
C MET A 104 -26.98 -4.91 12.86
N GLU A 105 -25.72 -5.32 13.02
CA GLU A 105 -24.63 -4.45 13.48
C GLU A 105 -23.53 -4.27 12.40
N PRO A 106 -23.88 -3.82 11.18
CA PRO A 106 -22.94 -3.75 10.04
C PRO A 106 -21.79 -2.77 10.26
N TYR A 107 -21.87 -1.86 11.22
CA TYR A 107 -20.77 -0.96 11.61
C TYR A 107 -19.51 -1.73 12.03
N ARG A 108 -19.68 -2.96 12.56
CA ARG A 108 -18.59 -3.85 12.97
C ARG A 108 -17.66 -4.23 11.81
N MET A 109 -18.16 -4.21 10.57
CA MET A 109 -17.33 -4.42 9.37
C MET A 109 -16.20 -3.40 9.23
N LEU A 110 -16.36 -2.20 9.80
CA LEU A 110 -15.32 -1.17 9.81
C LEU A 110 -14.63 -1.05 11.16
N THR A 111 -15.35 -1.18 12.27
CA THR A 111 -14.76 -0.98 13.60
C THR A 111 -13.76 -2.06 13.95
N SER A 112 -13.99 -3.31 13.50
CA SER A 112 -13.05 -4.42 13.68
C SER A 112 -11.65 -4.15 13.11
N ALA A 113 -11.53 -3.27 12.11
CA ALA A 113 -10.24 -2.87 11.53
C ALA A 113 -9.37 -2.01 12.48
N PHE A 114 -9.91 -1.58 13.61
CA PHE A 114 -9.17 -0.80 14.62
C PHE A 114 -8.87 -1.63 15.87
N LEU A 115 -9.44 -2.83 16.00
CA LEU A 115 -9.17 -3.75 17.09
C LEU A 115 -8.01 -4.69 16.72
N HIS A 116 -7.37 -5.23 17.77
CA HIS A 116 -6.29 -6.20 17.58
C HIS A 116 -6.40 -7.34 18.59
N SER A 117 -5.83 -8.50 18.25
CA SER A 117 -5.83 -9.65 19.13
C SER A 117 -5.02 -9.37 20.39
N LEU A 118 -5.63 -9.58 21.55
CA LEU A 118 -4.97 -9.48 22.86
C LEU A 118 -4.11 -10.71 23.18
N GLY A 119 -4.33 -11.83 22.48
CA GLY A 119 -3.58 -13.07 22.68
C GLY A 119 -2.11 -12.98 22.27
N THR A 120 -1.75 -12.03 21.39
CA THR A 120 -0.37 -11.77 20.99
C THR A 120 -0.14 -10.31 20.62
N PRO A 121 0.77 -9.60 21.32
CA PRO A 121 1.15 -8.24 20.99
C PRO A 121 1.74 -8.09 19.58
N MET A 122 2.28 -9.18 19.01
CA MET A 122 2.84 -9.17 17.67
C MET A 122 1.80 -8.79 16.61
N HIS A 123 0.52 -9.09 16.83
CA HIS A 123 -0.53 -8.75 15.89
C HIS A 123 -0.67 -7.24 15.68
N ILE A 124 -0.75 -6.45 16.75
CA ILE A 124 -0.79 -4.99 16.62
C ILE A 124 0.56 -4.42 16.16
N LEU A 125 1.68 -4.93 16.66
CA LEU A 125 3.01 -4.44 16.30
C LEU A 125 3.27 -4.58 14.80
N PHE A 126 3.01 -5.73 14.19
CA PHE A 126 3.20 -5.94 12.76
C PHE A 126 2.24 -5.09 11.91
N ASN A 127 0.98 -4.98 12.32
CA ASN A 127 0.02 -4.12 11.62
C ASN A 127 0.48 -2.66 11.63
N MET A 128 0.83 -2.13 12.80
CA MET A 128 1.23 -0.71 12.96
C MET A 128 2.56 -0.42 12.29
N PHE A 129 3.54 -1.33 12.40
CA PHE A 129 4.82 -1.19 11.70
C PHE A 129 4.62 -1.16 10.18
N THR A 130 3.81 -2.08 9.65
CA THR A 130 3.53 -2.14 8.21
C THR A 130 2.77 -0.91 7.73
N LEU A 131 1.74 -0.50 8.48
CA LEU A 131 0.99 0.73 8.20
C LEU A 131 1.90 1.96 8.22
N TRP A 132 2.78 2.08 9.20
CA TRP A 132 3.77 3.15 9.28
C TRP A 132 4.68 3.16 8.05
N MET A 133 5.28 2.03 7.70
CA MET A 133 6.22 1.90 6.59
C MET A 133 5.56 2.27 5.24
N ILE A 134 4.37 1.74 4.96
CA ILE A 134 3.66 1.97 3.70
C ILE A 134 3.05 3.37 3.67
N GLY A 135 2.49 3.82 4.79
CA GLY A 135 1.81 5.10 4.90
C GLY A 135 2.72 6.28 4.64
N GLN A 136 3.98 6.22 5.05
CA GLN A 136 4.98 7.25 4.75
C GLN A 136 5.19 7.47 3.24
N THR A 137 4.97 6.46 2.43
CA THR A 137 5.09 6.54 0.97
C THR A 137 3.74 6.85 0.31
N LEU A 138 2.68 6.17 0.72
CA LEU A 138 1.38 6.27 0.04
C LEU A 138 0.60 7.52 0.40
N GLU A 139 0.59 7.96 1.66
CA GLU A 139 -0.19 9.12 2.06
C GLU A 139 0.26 10.41 1.35
N PRO A 140 1.58 10.74 1.28
CA PRO A 140 2.05 11.85 0.47
C PRO A 140 1.81 11.67 -1.03
N ALA A 141 1.90 10.44 -1.55
CA ALA A 141 1.72 10.16 -2.98
C ALA A 141 0.27 10.31 -3.44
N LEU A 142 -0.69 9.82 -2.65
CA LEU A 142 -2.12 9.84 -2.96
C LEU A 142 -2.83 11.10 -2.46
N GLY A 143 -2.34 11.68 -1.38
CA GLY A 143 -3.00 12.70 -0.58
C GLY A 143 -3.96 12.07 0.45
N ARG A 144 -4.22 12.82 1.53
CA ARG A 144 -4.93 12.33 2.73
C ARG A 144 -6.28 11.68 2.44
N VAL A 145 -7.14 12.37 1.67
CA VAL A 145 -8.51 11.88 1.40
C VAL A 145 -8.48 10.54 0.67
N ARG A 146 -7.63 10.40 -0.36
CA ARG A 146 -7.51 9.15 -1.12
C ARG A 146 -6.90 8.03 -0.30
N PHE A 147 -5.90 8.34 0.51
CA PHE A 147 -5.29 7.38 1.43
C PHE A 147 -6.32 6.84 2.43
N LEU A 148 -7.10 7.72 3.07
CA LEU A 148 -8.15 7.31 4.01
C LEU A 148 -9.24 6.50 3.31
N THR A 149 -9.68 6.93 2.14
CA THR A 149 -10.68 6.18 1.34
C THR A 149 -10.17 4.79 1.00
N LEU A 150 -8.93 4.68 0.53
CA LEU A 150 -8.30 3.39 0.23
C LEU A 150 -8.27 2.49 1.47
N TYR A 151 -7.85 3.02 2.63
CA TYR A 151 -7.78 2.29 3.89
C TYR A 151 -9.17 1.74 4.29
N LEU A 152 -10.18 2.62 4.35
CA LEU A 152 -11.53 2.26 4.81
C LEU A 152 -12.25 1.31 3.84
N VAL A 153 -12.15 1.57 2.53
CA VAL A 153 -12.81 0.72 1.52
C VAL A 153 -12.14 -0.66 1.46
N SER A 154 -10.82 -0.74 1.64
CA SER A 154 -10.11 -2.01 1.74
C SER A 154 -10.48 -2.80 3.01
N ALA A 155 -10.64 -2.11 4.15
CA ALA A 155 -11.13 -2.73 5.38
C ALA A 155 -12.53 -3.33 5.17
N LEU A 156 -13.43 -2.56 4.56
CA LEU A 156 -14.78 -3.03 4.24
C LEU A 156 -14.76 -4.24 3.30
N GLY A 157 -13.91 -4.21 2.26
CA GLY A 157 -13.73 -5.34 1.34
C GLY A 157 -13.21 -6.59 2.03
N GLY A 158 -12.31 -6.42 3.01
CA GLY A 158 -11.86 -7.50 3.89
C GLY A 158 -13.02 -8.13 4.66
N SER A 159 -13.86 -7.30 5.27
CA SER A 159 -15.05 -7.76 6.02
C SER A 159 -16.09 -8.41 5.13
N VAL A 160 -16.29 -7.93 3.88
CA VAL A 160 -17.16 -8.59 2.90
C VAL A 160 -16.63 -9.99 2.57
N ALA A 161 -15.33 -10.15 2.37
CA ALA A 161 -14.76 -11.47 2.12
C ALA A 161 -14.91 -12.41 3.33
N VAL A 162 -14.79 -11.90 4.56
CA VAL A 162 -15.09 -12.66 5.79
C VAL A 162 -16.55 -13.11 5.80
N LEU A 163 -17.51 -12.24 5.48
CA LEU A 163 -18.93 -12.59 5.40
C LEU A 163 -19.21 -13.77 4.46
N TRP A 164 -18.48 -13.85 3.35
CA TRP A 164 -18.72 -14.84 2.31
C TRP A 164 -17.92 -16.13 2.44
N LEU A 165 -16.76 -16.06 3.08
CA LEU A 165 -15.75 -17.14 3.05
C LEU A 165 -15.37 -17.69 4.43
N SER A 166 -15.87 -17.09 5.53
CA SER A 166 -15.63 -17.56 6.89
C SER A 166 -16.90 -18.16 7.47
N GLU A 167 -16.72 -18.97 8.52
CA GLU A 167 -17.85 -19.39 9.34
C GLU A 167 -18.51 -18.15 9.98
N PRO A 168 -19.87 -18.09 10.00
CA PRO A 168 -20.59 -16.87 10.37
C PRO A 168 -20.29 -16.37 11.81
N THR A 169 -19.91 -17.25 12.70
CA THR A 169 -19.70 -16.95 14.14
C THR A 169 -18.24 -16.71 14.50
N VAL A 170 -17.29 -16.93 13.56
CA VAL A 170 -15.87 -16.76 13.84
C VAL A 170 -15.48 -15.28 13.87
N PRO A 171 -14.99 -14.79 15.02
CA PRO A 171 -14.66 -13.38 15.18
C PRO A 171 -13.36 -13.02 14.46
N VAL A 172 -13.33 -11.83 13.84
CA VAL A 172 -12.15 -11.23 13.23
C VAL A 172 -11.90 -9.84 13.78
N VAL A 173 -10.63 -9.51 13.95
CA VAL A 173 -10.12 -8.20 14.34
C VAL A 173 -8.81 -7.93 13.59
N GLY A 174 -8.50 -6.67 13.32
CA GLY A 174 -7.21 -6.23 12.81
C GLY A 174 -7.28 -5.28 11.62
N ALA A 175 -6.33 -4.37 11.59
CA ALA A 175 -6.12 -3.45 10.47
C ALA A 175 -5.64 -4.14 9.19
N SER A 176 -5.33 -5.44 9.26
CA SER A 176 -4.61 -6.17 8.22
C SER A 176 -5.34 -6.19 6.87
N GLY A 177 -6.66 -6.30 6.82
CA GLY A 177 -7.41 -6.19 5.57
C GLY A 177 -7.16 -4.85 4.86
N ALA A 178 -7.20 -3.74 5.60
CA ALA A 178 -6.84 -2.43 5.06
C ALA A 178 -5.36 -2.37 4.62
N VAL A 179 -4.44 -2.90 5.42
CA VAL A 179 -3.00 -2.96 5.13
C VAL A 179 -2.72 -3.74 3.84
N TYR A 180 -3.42 -4.85 3.60
CA TYR A 180 -3.30 -5.59 2.34
C TYR A 180 -3.77 -4.75 1.14
N GLY A 181 -4.81 -3.94 1.32
CA GLY A 181 -5.23 -2.97 0.30
C GLY A 181 -4.16 -1.91 0.04
N LEU A 182 -3.47 -1.44 1.08
CA LEU A 182 -2.34 -0.53 0.93
C LEU A 182 -1.15 -1.19 0.21
N PHE A 183 -0.87 -2.48 0.43
CA PHE A 183 0.11 -3.24 -0.36
C PHE A 183 -0.23 -3.23 -1.85
N ALA A 184 -1.49 -3.51 -2.20
CA ALA A 184 -1.94 -3.46 -3.60
C ALA A 184 -1.75 -2.06 -4.21
N ALA A 185 -2.08 -1.02 -3.47
CA ALA A 185 -1.89 0.36 -3.92
C ALA A 185 -0.40 0.72 -4.08
N LEU A 186 0.45 0.30 -3.16
CA LEU A 186 1.90 0.51 -3.26
C LEU A 186 2.48 -0.19 -4.49
N PHE A 187 2.06 -1.43 -4.75
CA PHE A 187 2.41 -2.15 -5.98
C PHE A 187 2.02 -1.35 -7.23
N MET A 188 0.77 -0.85 -7.30
CA MET A 188 0.27 -0.07 -8.44
C MET A 188 1.05 1.23 -8.64
N VAL A 189 1.37 1.95 -7.55
CA VAL A 189 2.14 3.19 -7.60
C VAL A 189 3.58 2.92 -8.06
N LEU A 190 4.25 1.90 -7.50
CA LEU A 190 5.61 1.52 -7.90
C LEU A 190 5.66 1.12 -9.37
N ARG A 191 4.72 0.26 -9.83
CA ARG A 191 4.65 -0.13 -11.23
C ARG A 191 4.44 1.06 -12.16
N ALA A 192 3.57 2.00 -11.78
CA ALA A 192 3.28 3.19 -12.57
C ALA A 192 4.46 4.17 -12.65
N THR A 193 5.32 4.20 -11.64
CA THR A 193 6.52 5.05 -11.58
C THR A 193 7.79 4.38 -12.08
N GLY A 194 7.70 3.12 -12.54
CA GLY A 194 8.87 2.32 -12.98
C GLY A 194 9.75 1.86 -11.83
N GLY A 195 9.22 1.83 -10.61
CA GLY A 195 9.89 1.30 -9.42
C GLY A 195 9.96 -0.23 -9.42
N GLN A 196 10.84 -0.79 -8.58
CA GLN A 196 10.93 -2.23 -8.39
C GLN A 196 9.74 -2.74 -7.58
N VAL A 197 9.01 -3.71 -8.14
CA VAL A 197 7.83 -4.31 -7.50
C VAL A 197 8.11 -5.67 -6.85
N SER A 198 9.26 -6.27 -7.11
CA SER A 198 9.62 -7.62 -6.62
C SER A 198 9.54 -7.74 -5.11
N SER A 199 10.06 -6.76 -4.38
CA SER A 199 10.04 -6.76 -2.91
C SER A 199 8.63 -6.70 -2.34
N ILE A 200 7.75 -5.88 -2.93
CA ILE A 200 6.35 -5.78 -2.45
C ILE A 200 5.57 -7.03 -2.79
N VAL A 201 5.80 -7.64 -3.96
CA VAL A 201 5.19 -8.92 -4.34
C VAL A 201 5.65 -10.02 -3.39
N ALA A 202 6.96 -10.13 -3.12
CA ALA A 202 7.48 -11.09 -2.16
C ALA A 202 6.86 -10.91 -0.76
N LEU A 203 6.74 -9.66 -0.30
CA LEU A 203 6.12 -9.35 0.99
C LEU A 203 4.65 -9.76 1.04
N ILE A 204 3.87 -9.47 -0.02
CA ILE A 204 2.47 -9.91 -0.12
C ILE A 204 2.38 -11.44 -0.06
N VAL A 205 3.19 -12.13 -0.87
CA VAL A 205 3.17 -13.60 -0.95
C VAL A 205 3.53 -14.24 0.39
N VAL A 206 4.63 -13.80 1.01
CA VAL A 206 5.07 -14.34 2.32
C VAL A 206 4.00 -14.12 3.38
N ASN A 207 3.41 -12.91 3.46
CA ASN A 207 2.35 -12.64 4.43
C ASN A 207 1.07 -13.44 4.16
N LEU A 208 0.70 -13.69 2.88
CA LEU A 208 -0.42 -14.55 2.54
C LEU A 208 -0.15 -16.00 2.93
N VAL A 209 1.04 -16.53 2.66
CA VAL A 209 1.43 -17.88 3.07
C VAL A 209 1.32 -18.03 4.60
N ILE A 210 1.85 -17.05 5.36
CA ILE A 210 1.72 -17.03 6.82
C ILE A 210 0.24 -17.00 7.23
N SER A 211 -0.60 -16.24 6.51
CA SER A 211 -2.03 -16.15 6.80
C SER A 211 -2.78 -17.48 6.59
N PHE A 212 -2.39 -18.25 5.58
CA PHE A 212 -2.96 -19.57 5.34
C PHE A 212 -2.48 -20.64 6.34
N MET A 213 -1.26 -20.48 6.85
CA MET A 213 -0.68 -21.43 7.81
C MET A 213 -1.11 -21.15 9.25
N GLY A 214 -1.51 -19.91 9.57
CA GLY A 214 -1.88 -19.50 10.93
C GLY A 214 -3.35 -19.75 11.24
N SER A 215 -3.64 -20.54 12.26
CA SER A 215 -5.01 -20.91 12.66
C SER A 215 -5.90 -19.73 13.13
N ASN A 216 -5.28 -18.60 13.52
CA ASN A 216 -5.98 -17.43 14.05
C ASN A 216 -5.82 -16.19 13.15
N ILE A 217 -5.52 -16.38 11.87
CA ILE A 217 -5.31 -15.31 10.92
C ILE A 217 -6.37 -15.39 9.82
N SER A 218 -7.17 -14.35 9.68
CA SER A 218 -8.21 -14.28 8.65
C SER A 218 -7.61 -14.05 7.27
N TRP A 219 -7.21 -15.12 6.56
CA TRP A 219 -6.75 -15.01 5.17
C TRP A 219 -7.83 -14.43 4.25
N GLN A 220 -9.13 -14.69 4.56
CA GLN A 220 -10.27 -14.17 3.83
C GLN A 220 -10.27 -12.63 3.86
N GLY A 221 -10.11 -12.06 5.05
CA GLY A 221 -10.01 -10.61 5.23
C GLY A 221 -8.82 -10.00 4.49
N HIS A 222 -7.68 -10.71 4.44
CA HIS A 222 -6.49 -10.28 3.71
C HIS A 222 -6.71 -10.27 2.20
N ILE A 223 -7.26 -11.34 1.63
CA ILE A 223 -7.56 -11.41 0.19
C ILE A 223 -8.63 -10.38 -0.19
N GLY A 224 -9.70 -10.26 0.59
CA GLY A 224 -10.75 -9.27 0.34
C GLY A 224 -10.21 -7.84 0.32
N GLY A 225 -9.38 -7.51 1.32
CA GLY A 225 -8.72 -6.21 1.39
C GLY A 225 -7.75 -5.96 0.23
N LEU A 226 -6.94 -6.95 -0.13
CA LEU A 226 -6.00 -6.88 -1.27
C LEU A 226 -6.73 -6.62 -2.59
N VAL A 227 -7.77 -7.40 -2.90
CA VAL A 227 -8.55 -7.29 -4.14
C VAL A 227 -9.27 -5.94 -4.22
N THR A 228 -9.94 -5.55 -3.13
CA THR A 228 -10.65 -4.28 -3.05
C THR A 228 -9.68 -3.10 -3.15
N GLY A 229 -8.56 -3.15 -2.42
CA GLY A 229 -7.53 -2.13 -2.49
C GLY A 229 -6.90 -2.02 -3.88
N ALA A 230 -6.70 -3.14 -4.58
CA ALA A 230 -6.24 -3.14 -5.97
C ALA A 230 -7.24 -2.45 -6.88
N ALA A 231 -8.55 -2.71 -6.73
CA ALA A 231 -9.60 -2.07 -7.52
C ALA A 231 -9.66 -0.55 -7.26
N VAL A 232 -9.60 -0.13 -5.99
CA VAL A 232 -9.57 1.30 -5.62
C VAL A 232 -8.31 1.98 -6.14
N ALA A 233 -7.13 1.35 -5.98
CA ALA A 233 -5.88 1.88 -6.51
C ALA A 233 -5.88 1.96 -8.03
N ALA A 234 -6.45 0.97 -8.73
CA ALA A 234 -6.63 1.00 -10.18
C ALA A 234 -7.51 2.18 -10.62
N ALA A 235 -8.63 2.42 -9.95
CA ALA A 235 -9.48 3.58 -10.21
C ALA A 235 -8.72 4.89 -10.03
N MET A 236 -7.83 4.99 -9.02
CA MET A 236 -7.05 6.18 -8.73
C MET A 236 -5.87 6.40 -9.70
N THR A 237 -5.29 5.32 -10.26
CA THR A 237 -4.04 5.38 -11.04
C THR A 237 -4.24 5.22 -12.54
N LEU A 238 -5.21 4.38 -12.97
CA LEU A 238 -5.44 4.08 -14.39
C LEU A 238 -6.41 5.06 -15.06
N ILE A 239 -7.29 5.73 -14.30
CA ILE A 239 -8.17 6.76 -14.84
C ILE A 239 -7.37 8.08 -14.91
N PRO A 240 -7.02 8.58 -16.11
CA PRO A 240 -6.21 9.79 -16.26
C PRO A 240 -6.94 11.01 -15.71
N ARG A 241 -6.21 11.87 -15.00
CA ARG A 241 -6.67 13.20 -14.66
C ARG A 241 -6.50 14.08 -15.89
N GLY A 242 -7.55 14.82 -16.28
CA GLY A 242 -7.47 15.79 -17.35
C GLY A 242 -6.46 16.90 -17.00
N ARG A 243 -5.74 17.42 -17.99
CA ARG A 243 -5.07 18.70 -17.78
C ARG A 243 -6.14 19.76 -17.56
N PRO A 244 -5.96 20.69 -16.59
CA PRO A 244 -6.87 21.81 -16.46
C PRO A 244 -6.92 22.56 -17.81
N ALA A 245 -8.00 22.39 -18.56
CA ALA A 245 -8.21 23.11 -19.81
C ALA A 245 -8.77 24.50 -19.48
N GLY A 246 -7.92 25.37 -18.94
CA GLY A 246 -8.31 26.73 -18.60
C GLY A 246 -7.17 27.45 -17.90
N GLY A 247 -6.97 28.73 -18.25
CA GLY A 247 -6.01 29.61 -17.59
C GLY A 247 -6.33 29.81 -16.10
N PRO A 248 -5.48 30.55 -15.37
CA PRO A 248 -5.68 30.86 -13.95
C PRO A 248 -7.10 31.40 -13.71
N GLY A 249 -7.95 30.66 -12.99
CA GLY A 249 -9.32 31.07 -12.66
C GLY A 249 -10.45 30.18 -13.22
N SER A 250 -10.18 29.15 -14.02
CA SER A 250 -11.25 28.25 -14.47
C SER A 250 -11.59 27.21 -13.39
N SER A 251 -12.80 27.30 -12.84
CA SER A 251 -13.37 26.38 -11.84
C SER A 251 -13.90 25.06 -12.45
N ARG A 252 -13.43 24.67 -13.65
CA ARG A 252 -13.89 23.42 -14.25
C ARG A 252 -13.36 22.22 -13.47
N VAL A 253 -14.28 21.46 -12.92
CA VAL A 253 -13.98 20.19 -12.24
C VAL A 253 -13.32 19.23 -13.24
N ASP A 254 -12.16 18.69 -12.89
CA ASP A 254 -11.44 17.70 -13.71
C ASP A 254 -12.31 16.43 -13.87
N ARG A 255 -12.77 16.16 -15.09
CA ARG A 255 -13.58 14.98 -15.41
C ARG A 255 -12.91 13.68 -14.96
N GLY A 256 -11.59 13.59 -15.05
CA GLY A 256 -10.85 12.41 -14.58
C GLY A 256 -10.97 12.22 -13.07
N VAL A 257 -10.96 13.30 -12.29
CA VAL A 257 -11.20 13.24 -10.84
C VAL A 257 -12.62 12.77 -10.54
N VAL A 258 -13.62 13.29 -11.25
CA VAL A 258 -15.02 12.85 -11.08
C VAL A 258 -15.16 11.36 -11.40
N LEU A 259 -14.57 10.89 -12.51
CA LEU A 259 -14.62 9.48 -12.90
C LEU A 259 -13.91 8.57 -11.89
N GLN A 260 -12.78 9.00 -11.32
CA GLN A 260 -12.10 8.27 -10.26
C GLN A 260 -13.00 8.07 -9.04
N TRP A 261 -13.65 9.14 -8.56
CA TRP A 261 -14.58 9.05 -7.42
C TRP A 261 -15.85 8.29 -7.74
N ALA A 262 -16.37 8.40 -8.96
CA ALA A 262 -17.51 7.61 -9.42
C ALA A 262 -17.18 6.10 -9.45
N ALA A 263 -15.98 5.73 -9.91
CA ALA A 263 -15.52 4.34 -9.90
C ALA A 263 -15.37 3.81 -8.47
N ILE A 264 -14.82 4.60 -7.55
CA ILE A 264 -14.70 4.24 -6.13
C ILE A 264 -16.09 4.10 -5.50
N ALA A 265 -17.01 5.02 -5.77
CA ALA A 265 -18.39 4.91 -5.33
C ALA A 265 -19.06 3.64 -5.86
N GLY A 266 -18.81 3.27 -7.12
CA GLY A 266 -19.27 2.01 -7.71
C GLY A 266 -18.73 0.78 -6.96
N ILE A 267 -17.45 0.78 -6.59
CA ILE A 267 -16.84 -0.28 -5.76
C ILE A 267 -17.58 -0.38 -4.41
N VAL A 268 -17.82 0.75 -3.75
CA VAL A 268 -18.55 0.77 -2.46
C VAL A 268 -19.97 0.24 -2.63
N VAL A 269 -20.69 0.63 -3.69
CA VAL A 269 -22.02 0.10 -3.99
C VAL A 269 -21.99 -1.42 -4.17
N VAL A 270 -21.00 -1.94 -4.89
CA VAL A 270 -20.82 -3.40 -5.06
C VAL A 270 -20.59 -4.06 -3.68
N LEU A 271 -19.75 -3.51 -2.83
CA LEU A 271 -19.51 -4.05 -1.49
C LEU A 271 -20.78 -4.04 -0.64
N VAL A 272 -21.56 -2.96 -0.68
CA VAL A 272 -22.85 -2.87 0.03
C VAL A 272 -23.86 -3.91 -0.49
N VAL A 273 -23.96 -4.08 -1.81
CA VAL A 273 -24.84 -5.09 -2.41
C VAL A 273 -24.38 -6.50 -2.02
N LEU A 274 -23.07 -6.79 -2.07
CA LEU A 274 -22.53 -8.07 -1.63
C LEU A 274 -22.78 -8.31 -0.13
N THR A 275 -22.69 -7.27 0.71
CA THR A 275 -23.06 -7.36 2.12
C THR A 275 -24.54 -7.71 2.28
N ALA A 276 -25.43 -7.02 1.60
CA ALA A 276 -26.87 -7.28 1.70
C ALA A 276 -27.23 -8.71 1.23
N ILE A 277 -26.67 -9.17 0.13
CA ILE A 277 -26.88 -10.53 -0.38
C ILE A 277 -26.28 -11.56 0.58
N GLY A 278 -25.06 -11.33 1.09
CA GLY A 278 -24.40 -12.21 2.04
C GLY A 278 -25.18 -12.33 3.35
N ALA A 279 -25.64 -11.20 3.87
CA ALA A 279 -26.48 -11.16 5.07
C ALA A 279 -27.82 -11.92 4.91
N ALA A 280 -28.47 -11.79 3.75
CA ALA A 280 -29.71 -12.48 3.45
C ALA A 280 -29.56 -14.03 3.36
N ARG A 281 -28.33 -14.53 3.13
CA ARG A 281 -28.03 -15.97 3.12
C ARG A 281 -27.88 -16.55 4.53
N LEU A 282 -27.64 -15.72 5.51
CA LEU A 282 -27.44 -16.16 6.88
C LEU A 282 -28.79 -16.41 7.55
N THR A 283 -29.20 -17.66 7.53
CA THR A 283 -30.42 -18.09 8.23
C THR A 283 -30.13 -18.30 9.73
N PRO A 284 -31.16 -18.26 10.62
CA PRO A 284 -31.01 -18.62 12.01
C PRO A 284 -30.33 -19.97 12.23
N LEU A 285 -30.61 -20.98 11.39
CA LEU A 285 -29.99 -22.30 11.45
C LEU A 285 -28.49 -22.25 11.11
N ALA A 286 -28.07 -21.40 10.19
CA ALA A 286 -26.65 -21.25 9.85
C ALA A 286 -25.84 -20.50 10.94
N ILE A 287 -26.50 -19.83 11.86
CA ILE A 287 -25.88 -19.05 12.95
C ILE A 287 -25.91 -19.84 14.27
N LEU A 288 -26.96 -20.63 14.50
CA LEU A 288 -27.22 -21.32 15.75
C LEU A 288 -26.80 -22.80 15.73
N GLY A 289 -26.53 -23.33 14.52
CA GLY A 289 -26.22 -24.73 14.26
C GLY A 289 -24.88 -25.23 14.42
#